data_cb3752dec2dbe56ef96c760bf8c48613
#
_entry.id   cb3752dec2dbe56ef96c760bf8c48613
#
_cell.length_a   1.000
_cell.length_b   1.000
_cell.length_c   1.000
_cell.angle_alpha   90.00
_cell.angle_beta   90.00
_cell.angle_gamma   90.00
#
_symmetry.space_group_name_H-M   'P 1'
#
loop_
_entity.id
_entity.type
_entity.pdbx_description
1 polymer ?
#
loop_
_entity_poly.entity_id
_entity_poly.type
_entity_poly.pdbx_seq_one_letter_code
_entity_poly.pdbx_strand_id
1 'polypeptide(L)'
;MARILVIDDDALLRRAIRVALEAAGYEVIEAGDGQAALRVYREQGADLLLVDLFIPEPDGLEVIRTVRAEVPDAKIIAMSGGGSLKLDLLPAAAAFGASRTLWKPFVPDVLLAAVRDLLGEGGA
;
A
#
# COMPACT_ATOMS: atom_id res chain seq x y z
N MET A 1 -15.62 -9.63 -1.87
CA MET A 1 -14.25 -9.69 -1.35
C MET A 1 -13.51 -8.41 -1.71
N ALA A 2 -12.92 -7.75 -0.74
CA ALA A 2 -12.15 -6.54 -1.04
C ALA A 2 -10.88 -6.89 -1.78
N ARG A 3 -10.49 -6.04 -2.72
CA ARG A 3 -9.28 -6.19 -3.53
C ARG A 3 -8.22 -5.21 -3.04
N ILE A 4 -7.01 -5.72 -2.79
CA ILE A 4 -5.89 -4.92 -2.31
C ILE A 4 -4.77 -4.98 -3.34
N LEU A 5 -4.27 -3.81 -3.73
CA LEU A 5 -3.12 -3.70 -4.62
C LEU A 5 -1.87 -3.50 -3.76
N VAL A 6 -0.95 -4.47 -3.81
CA VAL A 6 0.31 -4.42 -3.07
C VAL A 6 1.42 -3.95 -4.00
N ILE A 7 2.04 -2.84 -3.65
CA ILE A 7 3.07 -2.19 -4.48
C ILE A 7 4.39 -2.18 -3.72
N ASP A 8 5.34 -3.01 -4.14
CA ASP A 8 6.63 -3.15 -3.50
C ASP A 8 7.59 -3.80 -4.49
N ASP A 9 8.80 -3.28 -4.62
CA ASP A 9 9.78 -3.84 -5.55
C ASP A 9 10.49 -5.07 -4.99
N ASP A 10 10.35 -5.35 -3.71
CA ASP A 10 10.86 -6.58 -3.10
C ASP A 10 9.84 -7.71 -3.31
N ALA A 11 10.13 -8.58 -4.28
CA ALA A 11 9.20 -9.64 -4.66
C ALA A 11 8.92 -10.62 -3.52
N LEU A 12 9.90 -10.89 -2.67
CA LEU A 12 9.72 -11.81 -1.55
C LEU A 12 8.81 -11.23 -0.49
N LEU A 13 9.01 -9.97 -0.15
CA LEU A 13 8.14 -9.29 0.81
C LEU A 13 6.74 -9.14 0.25
N ARG A 14 6.63 -8.75 -1.02
CA ARG A 14 5.32 -8.62 -1.67
C ARG A 14 4.54 -9.93 -1.62
N ARG A 15 5.22 -11.05 -1.86
CA ARG A 15 4.60 -12.38 -1.78
C ARG A 15 4.16 -12.72 -0.37
N ALA A 16 5.00 -12.42 0.62
CA ALA A 16 4.66 -12.67 2.03
C ALA A 16 3.42 -11.88 2.45
N ILE A 17 3.34 -10.62 2.03
CA ILE A 17 2.17 -9.78 2.29
C ILE A 17 0.94 -10.38 1.61
N ARG A 18 1.08 -10.82 0.37
CA ARG A 18 -0.02 -11.44 -0.37
C ARG A 18 -0.56 -12.66 0.37
N VAL A 19 0.33 -13.54 0.82
CA VAL A 19 -0.09 -14.74 1.55
C VAL A 19 -0.90 -14.37 2.78
N ALA A 20 -0.43 -13.39 3.56
CA ALA A 20 -1.13 -12.98 4.77
C ALA A 20 -2.51 -12.39 4.45
N LEU A 21 -2.61 -11.55 3.43
CA LEU A 21 -3.87 -10.92 3.06
C LEU A 21 -4.86 -11.92 2.47
N GLU A 22 -4.39 -12.84 1.63
CA GLU A 22 -5.26 -13.86 1.06
C GLU A 22 -5.78 -14.81 2.13
N ALA A 23 -4.94 -15.14 3.12
CA ALA A 23 -5.37 -15.98 4.24
C ALA A 23 -6.47 -15.30 5.06
N ALA A 24 -6.51 -13.97 5.05
CA ALA A 24 -7.54 -13.21 5.75
C ALA A 24 -8.81 -12.98 4.89
N GLY A 25 -8.84 -13.49 3.68
CA GLY A 25 -10.02 -13.42 2.81
C GLY A 25 -10.02 -12.30 1.78
N TYR A 26 -8.90 -11.62 1.59
CA TYR A 26 -8.81 -10.54 0.61
C TYR A 26 -8.31 -11.06 -0.73
N GLU A 27 -8.76 -10.40 -1.81
CA GLU A 27 -8.19 -10.60 -3.13
C GLU A 27 -6.97 -9.68 -3.25
N VAL A 28 -5.86 -10.19 -3.80
CA VAL A 28 -4.61 -9.41 -3.89
C VAL A 28 -4.15 -9.35 -5.34
N ILE A 29 -3.80 -8.13 -5.77
CA ILE A 29 -3.09 -7.90 -7.03
C ILE A 29 -1.78 -7.20 -6.70
N GLU A 30 -0.78 -7.35 -7.55
CA GLU A 30 0.59 -6.93 -7.25
C GLU A 30 1.17 -6.03 -8.33
N ALA A 31 2.06 -5.13 -7.91
CA ALA A 31 2.87 -4.33 -8.82
C ALA A 31 4.25 -4.13 -8.20
N GLY A 32 5.29 -4.18 -9.04
CA GLY A 32 6.68 -4.07 -8.59
C GLY A 32 7.28 -2.68 -8.73
N ASP A 33 6.58 -1.75 -9.36
CA ASP A 33 7.04 -0.37 -9.55
C ASP A 33 5.85 0.57 -9.69
N GLY A 34 6.13 1.87 -9.68
CA GLY A 34 5.07 2.87 -9.71
C GLY A 34 4.30 2.90 -11.03
N GLN A 35 4.98 2.65 -12.15
CA GLN A 35 4.35 2.65 -13.45
C GLN A 35 3.35 1.50 -13.58
N ALA A 36 3.76 0.30 -13.18
CA ALA A 36 2.88 -0.87 -13.16
C ALA A 36 1.72 -0.65 -12.19
N ALA A 37 2.00 -0.04 -11.03
CA ALA A 37 0.98 0.22 -10.03
C ALA A 37 -0.15 1.10 -10.58
N LEU A 38 0.20 2.21 -11.22
CA LEU A 38 -0.79 3.11 -11.78
C LEU A 38 -1.58 2.45 -12.91
N ARG A 39 -0.89 1.68 -13.76
CA ARG A 39 -1.56 0.95 -14.84
C ARG A 39 -2.56 -0.06 -14.29
N VAL A 40 -2.13 -0.89 -13.34
CA VAL A 40 -2.98 -1.93 -12.76
C VAL A 40 -4.17 -1.29 -12.03
N TYR A 41 -3.91 -0.22 -11.29
CA TYR A 41 -4.97 0.45 -10.55
C TYR A 41 -6.04 1.03 -11.49
N ARG A 42 -5.60 1.65 -12.59
CA ARG A 42 -6.54 2.23 -13.56
C ARG A 42 -7.31 1.18 -14.32
N GLU A 43 -6.69 0.04 -14.63
CA GLU A 43 -7.33 -1.04 -15.37
C GLU A 43 -8.27 -1.89 -14.52
N GLN A 44 -7.85 -2.23 -13.31
CA GLN A 44 -8.58 -3.19 -12.47
C GLN A 44 -9.25 -2.57 -11.25
N GLY A 45 -8.72 -1.47 -10.76
CA GLY A 45 -9.17 -0.86 -9.51
C GLY A 45 -8.74 -1.67 -8.30
N ALA A 46 -8.87 -1.07 -7.14
CA ALA A 46 -8.61 -1.74 -5.87
C ALA A 46 -9.36 -0.98 -4.77
N ASP A 47 -9.76 -1.71 -3.75
CA ASP A 47 -10.43 -1.11 -2.59
C ASP A 47 -9.44 -0.45 -1.65
N LEU A 48 -8.18 -0.91 -1.69
CA LEU A 48 -7.12 -0.37 -0.86
C LEU A 48 -5.77 -0.57 -1.57
N LEU A 49 -4.89 0.43 -1.45
CA LEU A 49 -3.51 0.33 -1.94
C LEU A 49 -2.56 0.25 -0.76
N LEU A 50 -1.59 -0.65 -0.86
CA LEU A 50 -0.50 -0.79 0.11
C LEU A 50 0.78 -0.46 -0.65
N VAL A 51 1.39 0.70 -0.37
CA VAL A 51 2.44 1.28 -1.21
C VAL A 51 3.75 1.43 -0.44
N ASP A 52 4.81 0.79 -0.94
CA ASP A 52 6.17 1.06 -0.46
C ASP A 52 6.62 2.39 -1.05
N LEU A 53 7.15 3.28 -0.20
CA LEU A 53 7.60 4.59 -0.65
C LEU A 53 8.86 4.53 -1.52
N PHE A 54 9.68 3.50 -1.36
CA PHE A 54 10.94 3.36 -2.08
C PHE A 54 10.82 2.34 -3.21
N ILE A 55 10.09 2.71 -4.26
CA ILE A 55 9.92 1.88 -5.45
C ILE A 55 10.43 2.65 -6.68
N PRO A 56 10.77 1.94 -7.77
CA PRO A 56 11.17 2.61 -9.02
C PRO A 56 10.04 3.47 -9.60
N GLU A 57 10.43 4.45 -10.36
CA GLU A 57 9.61 5.54 -10.88
C GLU A 57 8.27 5.14 -11.49
N PRO A 58 7.23 5.94 -11.21
CA PRO A 58 7.22 6.99 -10.19
C PRO A 58 7.30 6.39 -8.79
N ASP A 59 7.96 7.10 -7.86
CA ASP A 59 8.14 6.59 -6.51
C ASP A 59 6.80 6.52 -5.76
N GLY A 60 6.84 5.94 -4.54
CA GLY A 60 5.62 5.74 -3.76
C GLY A 60 4.88 7.02 -3.42
N LEU A 61 5.60 8.12 -3.15
CA LEU A 61 4.96 9.40 -2.86
C LEU A 61 4.18 9.92 -4.08
N GLU A 62 4.77 9.80 -5.27
CA GLU A 62 4.09 10.22 -6.50
C GLU A 62 2.88 9.33 -6.80
N VAL A 63 2.99 8.02 -6.55
CA VAL A 63 1.86 7.12 -6.73
C VAL A 63 0.71 7.55 -5.83
N ILE A 64 1.00 7.82 -4.55
CA ILE A 64 -0.01 8.25 -3.58
C ILE A 64 -0.67 9.55 -4.05
N ARG A 65 0.13 10.53 -4.44
CA ARG A 65 -0.38 11.82 -4.90
C ARG A 65 -1.27 11.67 -6.13
N THR A 66 -0.82 10.88 -7.10
CA THR A 66 -1.56 10.65 -8.34
C THR A 66 -2.90 9.95 -8.08
N VAL A 67 -2.88 8.89 -7.28
CA VAL A 67 -4.11 8.16 -6.96
C VAL A 67 -5.08 9.06 -6.19
N ARG A 68 -4.58 9.82 -5.22
CA ARG A 68 -5.44 10.72 -4.43
C ARG A 68 -6.09 11.78 -5.30
N ALA A 69 -5.37 12.30 -6.30
CA ALA A 69 -5.94 13.28 -7.21
C ALA A 69 -7.01 12.67 -8.13
N GLU A 70 -6.79 11.43 -8.58
CA GLU A 70 -7.75 10.75 -9.48
C GLU A 70 -8.93 10.15 -8.73
N VAL A 71 -8.70 9.66 -7.50
CA VAL A 71 -9.73 9.01 -6.68
C VAL A 71 -9.67 9.63 -5.28
N PRO A 72 -10.41 10.72 -5.04
CA PRO A 72 -10.30 11.45 -3.77
C PRO A 72 -10.57 10.64 -2.51
N ASP A 73 -11.37 9.59 -2.60
CA ASP A 73 -11.70 8.74 -1.45
C ASP A 73 -10.91 7.43 -1.42
N ALA A 74 -9.82 7.33 -2.19
CA ALA A 74 -8.99 6.14 -2.19
C ALA A 74 -8.43 5.85 -0.80
N LYS A 75 -8.35 4.57 -0.46
CA LYS A 75 -7.79 4.11 0.81
C LYS A 75 -6.36 3.66 0.56
N ILE A 76 -5.41 4.32 1.20
CA ILE A 76 -3.98 4.14 0.93
C ILE A 76 -3.20 3.97 2.22
N ILE A 77 -2.44 2.87 2.30
CA ILE A 77 -1.47 2.63 3.38
C ILE A 77 -0.08 2.77 2.79
N ALA A 78 0.72 3.69 3.33
CA ALA A 78 2.11 3.87 2.95
C ALA A 78 3.01 3.04 3.85
N MET A 79 4.01 2.37 3.26
CA MET A 79 5.01 1.58 4.00
C MET A 79 6.40 2.18 3.79
N SER A 80 7.21 2.17 4.82
CA SER A 80 8.61 2.59 4.70
C SER A 80 9.51 1.74 5.59
N GLY A 81 10.61 1.25 5.04
CA GLY A 81 11.61 0.50 5.78
C GLY A 81 12.75 1.35 6.30
N GLY A 82 12.71 2.65 6.06
CA GLY A 82 13.77 3.55 6.49
C GLY A 82 15.03 3.50 5.65
N GLY A 83 15.24 2.45 4.92
CA GLY A 83 16.39 2.31 4.03
C GLY A 83 17.72 2.63 4.68
N SER A 84 18.79 2.68 3.88
CA SER A 84 20.14 2.96 4.35
C SER A 84 20.32 4.41 4.79
N LEU A 85 19.49 5.31 4.32
CA LEU A 85 19.55 6.73 4.66
C LEU A 85 18.73 7.08 5.89
N LYS A 86 17.95 6.15 6.39
CA LYS A 86 17.07 6.32 7.56
C LYS A 86 16.17 7.55 7.45
N LEU A 87 15.77 7.88 6.23
CA LEU A 87 14.84 8.99 6.00
C LEU A 87 13.45 8.57 6.40
N ASP A 88 12.82 9.39 7.23
CA ASP A 88 11.43 9.17 7.60
C ASP A 88 10.53 9.93 6.62
N LEU A 89 10.02 9.22 5.63
CA LEU A 89 9.12 9.79 4.63
C LEU A 89 7.64 9.60 4.97
N LEU A 90 7.33 8.95 6.09
CA LEU A 90 5.93 8.72 6.45
C LEU A 90 5.14 10.00 6.68
N PRO A 91 5.71 11.05 7.32
CA PRO A 91 4.98 12.33 7.40
C PRO A 91 4.67 12.94 6.04
N ALA A 92 5.61 12.83 5.07
CA ALA A 92 5.37 13.30 3.71
C ALA A 92 4.27 12.49 3.03
N ALA A 93 4.27 11.16 3.25
CA ALA A 93 3.24 10.30 2.68
C ALA A 93 1.85 10.68 3.19
N ALA A 94 1.73 10.96 4.48
CA ALA A 94 0.48 11.41 5.06
C ALA A 94 0.04 12.75 4.45
N ALA A 95 0.98 13.68 4.28
CA ALA A 95 0.70 14.98 3.66
C ALA A 95 0.27 14.85 2.21
N PHE A 96 0.80 13.85 1.48
CA PHE A 96 0.45 13.59 0.08
C PHE A 96 -0.87 12.83 -0.07
N GLY A 97 -1.43 12.31 1.02
CA GLY A 97 -2.73 11.71 0.98
C GLY A 97 -2.84 10.26 1.44
N ALA A 98 -1.79 9.70 2.06
CA ALA A 98 -1.88 8.36 2.63
C ALA A 98 -2.88 8.37 3.80
N SER A 99 -3.74 7.35 3.85
CA SER A 99 -4.73 7.21 4.93
C SER A 99 -4.09 6.69 6.20
N ARG A 100 -3.08 5.84 6.06
CA ARG A 100 -2.32 5.25 7.16
C ARG A 100 -0.88 5.08 6.75
N THR A 101 0.00 4.97 7.75
CA THR A 101 1.44 4.76 7.51
C THR A 101 1.92 3.61 8.39
N LEU A 102 2.83 2.77 7.85
CA LEU A 102 3.40 1.64 8.57
C LEU A 102 4.91 1.61 8.38
N TRP A 103 5.64 1.34 9.48
CA TRP A 103 7.07 1.08 9.44
C TRP A 103 7.32 -0.40 9.13
N LYS A 104 8.27 -0.68 8.27
CA LYS A 104 8.80 -2.03 8.06
C LYS A 104 9.96 -2.26 9.03
N PRO A 105 10.16 -3.48 9.53
CA PRO A 105 9.25 -4.61 9.39
C PRO A 105 8.04 -4.49 10.30
N PHE A 106 6.92 -5.03 9.86
CA PHE A 106 5.72 -5.09 10.68
C PHE A 106 5.24 -6.53 10.74
N VAL A 107 4.56 -6.88 11.82
CA VAL A 107 3.97 -8.21 11.96
C VAL A 107 2.63 -8.24 11.21
N PRO A 108 2.21 -9.42 10.72
CA PRO A 108 0.96 -9.53 9.96
C PRO A 108 -0.27 -8.97 10.67
N ASP A 109 -0.35 -9.12 12.00
CA ASP A 109 -1.49 -8.63 12.77
C ASP A 109 -1.63 -7.11 12.68
N VAL A 110 -0.50 -6.37 12.66
CA VAL A 110 -0.51 -4.91 12.54
C VAL A 110 -1.03 -4.51 11.15
N LEU A 111 -0.56 -5.19 10.10
CA LEU A 111 -1.02 -4.94 8.75
C LEU A 111 -2.51 -5.23 8.61
N LEU A 112 -2.95 -6.38 9.08
CA LEU A 112 -4.36 -6.78 8.98
C LEU A 112 -5.28 -5.84 9.74
N ALA A 113 -4.85 -5.37 10.91
CA ALA A 113 -5.62 -4.41 11.68
C ALA A 113 -5.81 -3.10 10.92
N ALA A 114 -4.74 -2.59 10.28
CA ALA A 114 -4.81 -1.36 9.51
C ALA A 114 -5.73 -1.52 8.28
N VAL A 115 -5.63 -2.66 7.60
CA VAL A 115 -6.47 -2.94 6.45
C VAL A 115 -7.95 -3.00 6.84
N ARG A 116 -8.27 -3.76 7.88
CA ARG A 116 -9.64 -3.91 8.35
C ARG A 116 -10.23 -2.58 8.78
N ASP A 117 -9.43 -1.78 9.47
CA ASP A 117 -9.86 -0.48 9.97
C ASP A 117 -10.24 0.45 8.81
N LEU A 118 -9.39 0.52 7.79
CA LEU A 118 -9.68 1.36 6.62
C LEU A 118 -10.84 0.86 5.78
N LEU A 119 -11.03 -0.45 5.70
CA LEU A 119 -12.13 -1.02 4.95
C LEU A 119 -13.44 -1.08 5.75
N GLY A 120 -13.41 -0.68 7.02
CA GLY A 120 -14.60 -0.67 7.86
C GLY A 120 -15.03 -2.04 8.36
N GLU A 121 -14.14 -3.01 8.34
CA GLU A 121 -14.46 -4.40 8.70
C GLU A 121 -14.05 -4.77 10.12
N GLY A 122 -13.21 -3.98 10.75
CA GLY A 122 -12.60 -4.36 12.01
C GLY A 122 -13.35 -3.93 13.25
N GLY A 123 -14.38 -3.11 13.10
CA GLY A 123 -15.05 -2.51 14.23
C GLY A 123 -16.42 -3.06 14.54
N ALA A 124 -16.80 -4.08 13.86
CA ALA A 124 -18.15 -4.63 13.96
C ALA A 124 -18.48 -5.12 15.35
#